data_8efad68466f89f5b69c1ea4996f5e65c
#
_entry.id   8efad68466f89f5b69c1ea4996f5e65c
#
_cell.length_a   1.000
_cell.length_b   1.000
_cell.length_c   1.000
_cell.angle_alpha   90.00
_cell.angle_beta   90.00
_cell.angle_gamma   90.00
#
_symmetry.space_group_name_H-M   'P 1'
#
loop_
_entity.id
_entity.type
_entity.pdbx_description
1 polymer ?
#
loop_
_entity_poly.entity_id
_entity_poly.type
_entity_poly.pdbx_seq_one_letter_code
_entity_poly.pdbx_strand_id
1 'polypeptide(L)' 'MLRISDFSTLSQLSIKMLRHYADIDLLPPGFIDESTGYRYYYENQLAIANKINMLKNMGFSLQLIKKML' A
#
# COMPACT_ATOMS: atom_id res chain seq x y z
N MET A 1 -5.98 -0.71 13.44
CA MET A 1 -5.44 -1.27 12.18
C MET A 1 -6.58 -1.60 11.24
N LEU A 2 -6.30 -1.51 9.95
CA LEU A 2 -7.27 -1.80 8.90
C LEU A 2 -6.93 -3.13 8.24
N ARG A 3 -7.96 -3.93 7.95
CA ARG A 3 -7.80 -5.11 7.11
C ARG A 3 -7.46 -4.65 5.69
N ILE A 4 -6.81 -5.52 4.92
CA ILE A 4 -6.43 -5.18 3.54
C ILE A 4 -7.64 -4.79 2.70
N SER A 5 -8.82 -5.40 2.91
CA SER A 5 -10.04 -5.04 2.19
C SER A 5 -10.49 -3.62 2.50
N ASP A 6 -10.45 -3.22 3.77
CA ASP A 6 -10.82 -1.87 4.18
C ASP A 6 -9.81 -0.85 3.69
N PHE A 7 -8.52 -1.17 3.78
CA PHE A 7 -7.47 -0.31 3.28
C PHE A 7 -7.58 -0.14 1.76
N SER A 8 -7.92 -1.20 1.04
CA SER A 8 -8.16 -1.16 -0.40
C SER A 8 -9.27 -0.15 -0.73
N THR A 9 -10.39 -0.23 -0.01
CA THR A 9 -11.51 0.68 -0.24
C THR A 9 -11.12 2.14 0.03
N LEU A 10 -10.45 2.38 1.15
CA LEU A 10 -10.09 3.74 1.55
C LEU A 10 -8.98 4.34 0.70
N SER A 11 -8.03 3.54 0.27
CA SER A 11 -6.89 4.00 -0.54
C SER A 11 -7.21 4.04 -2.04
N GLN A 12 -8.32 3.43 -2.46
CA GLN A 12 -8.68 3.26 -3.86
C GLN A 12 -7.67 2.42 -4.64
N LEU A 13 -6.90 1.59 -3.93
CA LEU A 13 -5.99 0.62 -4.52
C LEU A 13 -6.62 -0.77 -4.41
N SER A 14 -6.59 -1.55 -5.49
CA SER A 14 -7.09 -2.92 -5.43
C SER A 14 -6.22 -3.77 -4.49
N ILE A 15 -6.80 -4.85 -3.98
CA ILE A 15 -6.03 -5.80 -3.15
C ILE A 15 -4.86 -6.36 -3.95
N LYS A 16 -5.06 -6.61 -5.24
CA LYS A 16 -3.98 -7.08 -6.12
C LYS A 16 -2.84 -6.08 -6.19
N MET A 17 -3.15 -4.79 -6.31
CA MET A 17 -2.13 -3.74 -6.33
C MET A 17 -1.42 -3.63 -4.98
N LEU A 18 -2.17 -3.73 -3.89
CA LEU A 18 -1.57 -3.67 -2.55
C LEU A 18 -0.59 -4.83 -2.34
N ARG A 19 -0.93 -6.02 -2.82
CA ARG A 19 -0.02 -7.17 -2.76
C ARG A 19 1.23 -6.95 -3.61
N HIS A 20 1.05 -6.39 -4.81
CA HIS A 20 2.18 -6.04 -5.66
C HIS A 20 3.10 -5.01 -5.00
N TYR A 21 2.51 -3.97 -4.41
CA TYR A 21 3.30 -2.95 -3.72
C TYR A 21 4.06 -3.49 -2.52
N ALA A 22 3.51 -4.49 -1.83
CA ALA A 22 4.22 -5.18 -0.77
C ALA A 22 5.39 -6.01 -1.33
N ASP A 23 5.15 -6.72 -2.45
CA ASP A 23 6.17 -7.57 -3.07
C ASP A 23 7.39 -6.77 -3.54
N ILE A 24 7.19 -5.56 -4.03
CA ILE A 24 8.29 -4.69 -4.48
C ILE A 24 8.79 -3.78 -3.36
N ASP A 25 8.32 -3.99 -2.14
CA ASP A 25 8.72 -3.22 -0.96
C ASP A 25 8.43 -1.71 -1.09
N LEU A 26 7.36 -1.38 -1.79
CA LEU A 26 6.92 0.01 -1.95
C LEU A 26 5.98 0.43 -0.82
N LEU A 27 5.02 -0.43 -0.48
CA LEU A 27 4.04 -0.20 0.58
C LEU A 27 3.76 -1.52 1.28
N PRO A 28 4.66 -1.97 2.16
CA PRO A 28 4.44 -3.21 2.90
C PRO A 28 3.31 -3.03 3.92
N PRO A 29 2.60 -4.12 4.27
CA PRO A 29 1.60 -4.04 5.33
C PRO A 29 2.25 -3.67 6.65
N GLY A 30 1.50 -2.96 7.48
CA GLY A 30 1.98 -2.58 8.81
C GLY A 30 2.12 -3.76 9.75
N PHE A 31 1.32 -4.81 9.53
CA PHE A 31 1.33 -6.00 10.38
C PHE A 31 0.83 -7.20 9.58
N ILE A 32 1.45 -8.34 9.78
CA ILE A 32 1.00 -9.62 9.23
C ILE A 32 0.79 -10.57 10.40
N ASP A 33 -0.43 -11.11 10.52
CA ASP A 33 -0.75 -12.10 11.55
C ASP A 33 -0.11 -13.42 11.16
N GLU A 34 0.83 -13.90 11.97
CA GLU A 34 1.57 -15.12 11.67
C GLU A 34 0.69 -16.36 11.66
N SER A 35 -0.36 -16.39 12.48
CA SER A 35 -1.23 -17.57 12.57
C SER A 35 -2.19 -17.70 11.40
N THR A 36 -2.64 -16.57 10.81
CA THR A 36 -3.61 -16.56 9.72
C THR A 36 -3.01 -16.14 8.37
N GLY A 37 -1.88 -15.44 8.39
CA GLY A 37 -1.30 -14.82 7.20
C GLY A 37 -2.03 -13.58 6.75
N TYR A 38 -3.02 -13.11 7.51
CA TYR A 38 -3.78 -11.92 7.14
C TYR A 38 -2.91 -10.68 7.28
N ARG A 39 -3.09 -9.76 6.32
CA ARG A 39 -2.34 -8.51 6.26
C ARG A 39 -3.21 -7.36 6.76
N TYR A 40 -2.60 -6.50 7.58
CA TYR A 40 -3.24 -5.33 8.16
C TYR A 40 -2.40 -4.11 7.87
N TYR A 41 -3.06 -2.96 7.73
CA TYR A 41 -2.41 -1.68 7.46
C TYR A 41 -2.75 -0.70 8.57
N TYR A 42 -1.81 0.15 8.93
CA TYR A 42 -2.08 1.23 9.86
C TYR A 42 -2.80 2.37 9.14
N GLU A 43 -3.62 3.11 9.86
CA GLU A 43 -4.37 4.23 9.30
C GLU A 43 -3.45 5.28 8.70
N ASN A 44 -2.28 5.53 9.32
CA ASN A 44 -1.32 6.50 8.78
C ASN A 44 -0.69 6.05 7.45
N GLN A 45 -0.81 4.79 7.07
CA GLN A 45 -0.34 4.33 5.76
C GLN A 45 -1.24 4.81 4.62
N LEU A 46 -2.46 5.29 4.93
CA LEU A 46 -3.32 5.89 3.91
C LEU A 46 -2.67 7.13 3.27
N ALA A 47 -1.97 7.93 4.06
CA ALA A 47 -1.26 9.10 3.53
C ALA A 47 -0.17 8.68 2.53
N ILE A 48 0.53 7.58 2.81
CA ILE A 48 1.56 7.04 1.90
C ILE A 48 0.90 6.54 0.62
N ALA A 49 -0.21 5.80 0.73
CA ALA A 49 -0.95 5.31 -0.43
C ALA A 49 -1.43 6.45 -1.32
N ASN A 50 -1.95 7.52 -0.72
CA ASN A 50 -2.39 8.71 -1.45
C ASN A 50 -1.22 9.37 -2.19
N LYS A 51 -0.06 9.44 -1.56
CA LYS A 51 1.14 10.00 -2.19
C LYS A 51 1.58 9.16 -3.37
N ILE A 52 1.56 7.84 -3.26
CA ILE A 52 1.87 6.93 -4.36
C ILE A 52 0.92 7.17 -5.53
N ASN A 53 -0.39 7.24 -5.26
CA ASN A 53 -1.40 7.47 -6.29
C ASN A 53 -1.17 8.80 -7.00
N MET A 54 -0.89 9.85 -6.26
CA MET A 54 -0.61 11.17 -6.82
C MET A 54 0.61 11.14 -7.73
N LEU A 55 1.70 10.54 -7.29
CA LEU A 55 2.94 10.47 -8.07
C LEU A 55 2.77 9.60 -9.31
N LYS A 56 2.03 8.50 -9.22
CA LYS A 56 1.69 7.68 -10.39
C LYS A 56 0.89 8.47 -11.42
N ASN A 57 -0.08 9.24 -10.95
CA ASN A 57 -0.91 10.07 -11.84
C ASN A 57 -0.09 11.14 -12.52
N MET A 58 1.02 11.56 -11.92
CA MET A 58 1.96 12.51 -12.52
C MET A 58 2.92 11.83 -13.50
N GLY A 59 2.85 10.52 -13.66
CA GLY A 59 3.66 9.79 -14.62
C GLY A 59 4.96 9.20 -14.10
N PHE A 60 5.21 9.27 -12.80
CA PHE A 60 6.42 8.68 -12.24
C PHE A 60 6.32 7.15 -12.18
N SER A 61 7.43 6.47 -12.43
CA SER A 61 7.51 5.02 -12.30
C SER A 61 7.48 4.60 -10.83
N LEU A 62 7.06 3.36 -10.57
CA LEU A 62 7.05 2.84 -9.21
C LEU A 62 8.45 2.80 -8.59
N GLN A 63 9.47 2.52 -9.41
CA GLN A 63 10.86 2.52 -8.95
C GLN A 63 11.28 3.90 -8.45
N LEU A 64 10.92 4.94 -9.20
CA LEU A 64 11.24 6.31 -8.81
C LEU A 64 10.43 6.74 -7.60
N ILE A 65 9.15 6.40 -7.55
CA ILE A 65 8.28 6.70 -6.41
C ILE A 65 8.87 6.10 -5.13
N LYS A 66 9.36 4.86 -5.19
CA LYS A 66 9.97 4.20 -4.04
C LYS A 66 11.15 5.01 -3.50
N LYS A 67 11.95 5.61 -4.37
CA LYS A 67 13.07 6.46 -3.97
C LYS A 67 12.63 7.79 -3.39
N MET A 68 11.45 8.26 -3.75
CA MET A 68 10.90 9.54 -3.31
C MET A 68 10.21 9.47 -1.95
N LEU A 69 9.85 8.26 -1.49
CA LEU A 69 9.16 8.08 -0.21
C LEU A 69 10.12 8.07 0.98
#